data_b07c6a04f6a27376a085d1805f889917
#
_entry.id   b07c6a04f6a27376a085d1805f889917
#
_cell.length_a   1.000
_cell.length_b   1.000
_cell.length_c   1.000
_cell.angle_alpha   90.00
_cell.angle_beta   90.00
_cell.angle_gamma   90.00
#
_symmetry.space_group_name_H-M   'P 1'
#
loop_
_entity.id
_entity.type
_entity.pdbx_description
1 polymer ?
#
loop_
_entity_poly.entity_id
_entity_poly.type
_entity_poly.pdbx_seq_one_letter_code
_entity_poly.pdbx_strand_id
1 'polypeptide(L)'
;MRPAVAELPGTDLLRWMDLLANDMITAGYTQMIPDGDVRAPIARCHALLWRGVLTRREGIGTFRRELSRLAHAAGLDERHLDYINCQVMAELMETVAARYSRSPREASRLSYEVARAACQIAAERPSPPVAPPHGRTQGAADTLVQRLVLAKQGA
;
A
#
# COMPACT_ATOMS: atom_id res chain seq x y z
N MET A 1 35.18 -2.98 -15.53
CA MET A 1 34.57 -4.23 -15.06
C MET A 1 33.28 -3.85 -14.35
N ARG A 2 32.13 -4.15 -14.95
CA ARG A 2 30.84 -3.92 -14.30
C ARG A 2 30.67 -5.02 -13.28
N PRO A 3 30.40 -4.73 -12.01
CA PRO A 3 29.91 -5.77 -11.11
C PRO A 3 28.67 -6.40 -11.75
N ALA A 4 28.66 -7.71 -11.78
CA ALA A 4 27.48 -8.43 -12.23
C ALA A 4 26.29 -7.96 -11.39
N VAL A 5 25.16 -7.78 -12.01
CA VAL A 5 23.92 -7.27 -11.40
C VAL A 5 23.48 -8.06 -10.17
N ALA A 6 23.94 -9.29 -10.03
CA ALA A 6 23.76 -10.12 -8.83
C ALA A 6 24.50 -9.57 -7.58
N GLU A 7 25.37 -8.60 -7.75
CA GLU A 7 26.22 -8.03 -6.70
C GLU A 7 25.83 -6.61 -6.29
N LEU A 8 24.76 -6.04 -6.86
CA LEU A 8 24.15 -4.91 -6.18
C LEU A 8 23.71 -5.45 -4.83
N PRO A 9 24.30 -4.97 -3.73
CA PRO A 9 23.91 -5.48 -2.41
C PRO A 9 22.43 -5.26 -2.28
N GLY A 10 21.68 -6.36 -2.29
CA GLY A 10 20.22 -6.33 -2.17
C GLY A 10 19.75 -5.50 -0.98
N THR A 11 20.62 -5.34 0.02
CA THR A 11 20.47 -4.50 1.19
C THR A 11 20.36 -3.01 0.88
N ASP A 12 21.19 -2.45 0.00
CA ASP A 12 21.14 -1.00 -0.27
C ASP A 12 19.96 -0.61 -1.15
N LEU A 13 19.63 -1.45 -2.12
CA LEU A 13 18.48 -1.27 -2.97
C LEU A 13 17.18 -1.35 -2.15
N LEU A 14 17.04 -2.40 -1.34
CA LEU A 14 15.89 -2.58 -0.47
C LEU A 14 15.77 -1.46 0.57
N ARG A 15 16.90 -0.96 1.05
CA ARG A 15 16.90 0.13 2.02
C ARG A 15 16.34 1.42 1.46
N TRP A 16 16.74 1.85 0.27
CA TRP A 16 16.19 3.08 -0.29
C TRP A 16 14.72 2.91 -0.74
N MET A 17 14.33 1.73 -1.23
CA MET A 17 12.94 1.44 -1.55
C MET A 17 12.07 1.46 -0.29
N ASP A 18 12.56 0.89 0.80
CA ASP A 18 11.87 0.90 2.10
C ASP A 18 11.71 2.33 2.63
N LEU A 19 12.76 3.15 2.57
CA LEU A 19 12.70 4.56 2.97
C LEU A 19 11.70 5.36 2.13
N LEU A 20 11.74 5.19 0.83
CA LEU A 20 10.83 5.88 -0.09
C LEU A 20 9.38 5.44 0.12
N ALA A 21 9.14 4.15 0.25
CA ALA A 21 7.81 3.63 0.56
C ALA A 21 7.29 4.16 1.89
N ASN A 22 8.13 4.20 2.91
CA ASN A 22 7.77 4.75 4.22
C ASN A 22 7.40 6.23 4.14
N ASP A 23 8.16 7.03 3.40
CA ASP A 23 7.88 8.46 3.20
C ASP A 23 6.54 8.68 2.47
N MET A 24 6.27 7.90 1.43
CA MET A 24 5.02 7.98 0.66
C MET A 24 3.81 7.54 1.50
N ILE A 25 3.95 6.49 2.28
CA ILE A 25 2.90 5.99 3.18
C ILE A 25 2.61 7.02 4.26
N THR A 26 3.63 7.57 4.88
CA THR A 26 3.48 8.61 5.91
C THR A 26 2.79 9.84 5.35
N ALA A 27 3.20 10.31 4.18
CA ALA A 27 2.58 11.46 3.51
C ALA A 27 1.09 11.20 3.17
N GLY A 28 0.77 10.00 2.68
CA GLY A 28 -0.59 9.60 2.35
C GLY A 28 -1.51 9.62 3.58
N TYR A 29 -1.08 9.02 4.67
CA TYR A 29 -1.88 8.99 5.91
C TYR A 29 -1.95 10.35 6.60
N THR A 30 -0.95 11.19 6.47
CA THR A 30 -0.98 12.56 7.01
C THR A 30 -2.14 13.37 6.41
N GLN A 31 -2.48 13.14 5.15
CA GLN A 31 -3.61 13.79 4.49
C GLN A 31 -4.96 13.22 4.93
N MET A 32 -5.02 11.96 5.35
CA MET A 32 -6.26 11.26 5.68
C MET A 32 -6.60 11.32 7.16
N ILE A 33 -5.59 11.30 8.04
CA ILE A 33 -5.75 11.21 9.50
C ILE A 33 -4.96 12.35 10.14
N PRO A 34 -5.63 13.40 10.65
CA PRO A 34 -4.96 14.52 11.32
C PRO A 34 -4.26 14.13 12.61
N ASP A 35 -4.86 13.22 13.39
CA ASP A 35 -4.31 12.78 14.68
C ASP A 35 -3.10 11.85 14.48
N GLY A 36 -1.92 12.33 14.87
CA GLY A 36 -0.68 11.60 14.76
C GLY A 36 -0.63 10.29 15.56
N ASP A 37 -1.30 10.24 16.71
CA ASP A 37 -1.33 9.03 17.55
C ASP A 37 -2.16 7.92 16.91
N VAL A 38 -3.22 8.27 16.20
CA VAL A 38 -4.03 7.32 15.42
C VAL A 38 -3.30 6.92 14.14
N ARG A 39 -2.68 7.87 13.48
CA ARG A 39 -1.99 7.68 12.19
C ARG A 39 -0.75 6.79 12.29
N ALA A 40 0.10 7.01 13.29
CA ALA A 40 1.41 6.37 13.40
C ALA A 40 1.36 4.83 13.37
N PRO A 41 0.48 4.14 14.12
CA PRO A 41 0.40 2.68 14.06
C PRO A 41 -0.01 2.16 12.68
N ILE A 42 -0.92 2.85 12.01
CA ILE A 42 -1.41 2.48 10.67
C ILE A 42 -0.28 2.61 9.64
N ALA A 43 0.39 3.75 9.63
CA ALA A 43 1.51 4.01 8.72
C ALA A 43 2.65 3.01 8.94
N ARG A 44 2.97 2.70 10.19
CA ARG A 44 3.99 1.70 10.53
C ARG A 44 3.62 0.30 10.03
N CYS A 45 2.39 -0.14 10.27
CA CYS A 45 1.92 -1.43 9.82
C CYS A 45 1.96 -1.52 8.28
N HIS A 46 1.53 -0.48 7.59
CA HIS A 46 1.56 -0.42 6.12
C HIS A 46 2.99 -0.43 5.57
N ALA A 47 3.92 0.31 6.19
CA ALA A 47 5.33 0.29 5.82
C ALA A 47 5.96 -1.10 6.00
N LEU A 48 5.65 -1.77 7.11
CA LEU A 48 6.10 -3.14 7.36
C LEU A 48 5.52 -4.14 6.36
N LEU A 49 4.30 -3.95 5.92
CA LEU A 49 3.69 -4.76 4.86
C LEU A 49 4.48 -4.63 3.54
N TRP A 50 4.75 -3.41 3.08
CA TRP A 50 5.55 -3.18 1.88
C TRP A 50 6.95 -3.77 2.00
N ARG A 51 7.62 -3.52 3.09
CA ARG A 51 8.93 -4.10 3.38
C ARG A 51 8.91 -5.62 3.31
N GLY A 52 7.91 -6.25 3.94
CA GLY A 52 7.75 -7.71 3.94
C GLY A 52 7.55 -8.26 2.53
N VAL A 53 6.74 -7.61 1.70
CA VAL A 53 6.48 -8.06 0.31
C VAL A 53 7.72 -7.89 -0.56
N LEU A 54 8.42 -6.77 -0.44
CA LEU A 54 9.65 -6.51 -1.19
C LEU A 54 10.76 -7.51 -0.81
N THR A 55 10.84 -7.90 0.44
CA THR A 55 11.82 -8.89 0.94
C THR A 55 11.34 -10.33 0.84
N ARG A 56 10.16 -10.59 0.27
CA ARG A 56 9.55 -11.93 0.12
C ARG A 56 9.38 -12.65 1.45
N ARG A 57 9.04 -11.91 2.50
CA ARG A 57 8.79 -12.47 3.83
C ARG A 57 7.49 -13.29 3.83
N GLU A 58 7.49 -14.39 4.56
CA GLU A 58 6.30 -15.18 4.81
C GLU A 58 5.38 -14.50 5.85
N GLY A 59 4.11 -14.87 5.89
CA GLY A 59 3.15 -14.38 6.87
C GLY A 59 2.61 -12.96 6.60
N ILE A 60 2.72 -12.48 5.38
CA ILE A 60 2.24 -11.15 4.94
C ILE A 60 0.75 -10.96 5.22
N GLY A 61 -0.05 -12.01 5.08
CA GLY A 61 -1.49 -11.94 5.32
C GLY A 61 -1.86 -11.45 6.71
N THR A 62 -1.04 -11.74 7.72
CA THR A 62 -1.23 -11.22 9.09
C THR A 62 -1.08 -9.71 9.15
N PHE A 63 -0.04 -9.16 8.55
CA PHE A 63 0.15 -7.70 8.44
C PHE A 63 -0.97 -7.05 7.65
N ARG A 64 -1.41 -7.68 6.58
CA ARG A 64 -2.48 -7.15 5.74
C ARG A 64 -3.81 -7.08 6.48
N ARG A 65 -4.16 -8.11 7.25
CA ARG A 65 -5.37 -8.11 8.09
C ARG A 65 -5.29 -7.07 9.21
N GLU A 66 -4.14 -6.96 9.87
CA GLU A 66 -3.93 -5.97 10.92
C GLU A 66 -4.03 -4.55 10.38
N LEU A 67 -3.46 -4.28 9.21
CA LEU A 67 -3.59 -3.00 8.53
C LEU A 67 -5.06 -2.64 8.28
N SER A 68 -5.84 -3.58 7.75
CA SER A 68 -7.28 -3.37 7.52
C SER A 68 -8.01 -3.08 8.82
N ARG A 69 -7.72 -3.83 9.88
CA ARG A 69 -8.34 -3.64 11.19
C ARG A 69 -8.05 -2.24 11.75
N LEU A 70 -6.80 -1.81 11.73
CA LEU A 70 -6.38 -0.50 12.22
C LEU A 70 -6.99 0.63 11.39
N ALA A 71 -6.99 0.50 10.07
CA ALA A 71 -7.54 1.49 9.16
C ALA A 71 -9.06 1.63 9.33
N HIS A 72 -9.78 0.52 9.43
CA HIS A 72 -11.23 0.53 9.66
C HIS A 72 -11.58 1.17 11.01
N ALA A 73 -10.82 0.89 12.05
CA ALA A 73 -11.01 1.52 13.36
C ALA A 73 -10.81 3.05 13.31
N ALA A 74 -10.01 3.55 12.37
CA ALA A 74 -9.78 4.97 12.13
C ALA A 74 -10.77 5.59 11.12
N GLY A 75 -11.76 4.82 10.64
CA GLY A 75 -12.76 5.30 9.67
C GLY A 75 -12.30 5.24 8.21
N LEU A 76 -11.20 4.57 7.92
CA LEU A 76 -10.73 4.34 6.55
C LEU A 76 -11.26 3.01 6.02
N ASP A 77 -11.37 2.89 4.71
CA ASP A 77 -11.73 1.64 4.02
C ASP A 77 -10.62 1.13 3.10
N GLU A 78 -10.86 0.00 2.44
CA GLU A 78 -9.90 -0.63 1.55
C GLU A 78 -9.50 0.28 0.37
N ARG A 79 -10.34 1.19 -0.08
CA ARG A 79 -10.02 2.13 -1.16
C ARG A 79 -8.95 3.12 -0.77
N HIS A 80 -8.93 3.55 0.50
CA HIS A 80 -7.88 4.42 1.01
C HIS A 80 -6.54 3.69 1.02
N LEU A 81 -6.54 2.40 1.41
CA LEU A 81 -5.34 1.57 1.40
C LEU A 81 -4.85 1.32 -0.03
N ASP A 82 -5.76 1.01 -0.95
CA ASP A 82 -5.45 0.82 -2.36
C ASP A 82 -4.86 2.09 -2.98
N TYR A 83 -5.40 3.25 -2.64
CA TYR A 83 -4.88 4.53 -3.10
C TYR A 83 -3.43 4.75 -2.66
N ILE A 84 -3.11 4.50 -1.40
CA ILE A 84 -1.75 4.60 -0.89
C ILE A 84 -0.84 3.58 -1.59
N ASN A 85 -1.29 2.35 -1.77
CA ASN A 85 -0.53 1.31 -2.47
C ASN A 85 -0.21 1.72 -3.92
N CYS A 86 -1.17 2.30 -4.63
CA CYS A 86 -0.95 2.81 -5.98
C CYS A 86 0.07 3.95 -6.01
N GLN A 87 0.03 4.85 -5.06
CA GLN A 87 1.00 5.95 -4.96
C GLN A 87 2.40 5.44 -4.67
N VAL A 88 2.54 4.50 -3.73
CA VAL A 88 3.83 3.87 -3.41
C VAL A 88 4.39 3.16 -4.64
N MET A 89 3.57 2.38 -5.33
CA MET A 89 3.97 1.66 -6.54
C MET A 89 4.44 2.62 -7.63
N ALA A 90 3.67 3.66 -7.91
CA ALA A 90 3.99 4.65 -8.94
C ALA A 90 5.31 5.36 -8.65
N GLU A 91 5.51 5.81 -7.41
CA GLU A 91 6.72 6.51 -6.99
C GLU A 91 7.95 5.61 -7.04
N LEU A 92 7.82 4.37 -6.58
CA LEU A 92 8.91 3.38 -6.67
C LEU A 92 9.29 3.09 -8.11
N MET A 93 8.31 2.91 -9.01
CA MET A 93 8.56 2.68 -10.44
C MET A 93 9.21 3.87 -11.11
N GLU A 94 8.74 5.08 -10.84
CA GLU A 94 9.31 6.32 -11.38
C GLU A 94 10.75 6.51 -10.92
N THR A 95 11.01 6.28 -9.63
CA THR A 95 12.36 6.39 -9.07
C THR A 95 13.29 5.32 -9.63
N VAL A 96 12.82 4.09 -9.83
CA VAL A 96 13.57 3.03 -10.49
C VAL A 96 13.93 3.43 -11.93
N ALA A 97 12.98 3.95 -12.68
CA ALA A 97 13.18 4.38 -14.06
C ALA A 97 14.23 5.50 -14.14
N ALA A 98 14.18 6.48 -13.25
CA ALA A 98 15.13 7.57 -13.20
C ALA A 98 16.54 7.10 -12.77
N ARG A 99 16.63 6.29 -11.73
CA ARG A 99 17.91 5.81 -11.18
C ARG A 99 18.64 4.85 -12.10
N TYR A 100 17.89 4.03 -12.85
CA TYR A 100 18.41 3.00 -13.74
C TYR A 100 18.18 3.34 -15.21
N SER A 101 18.10 4.61 -15.57
CA SER A 101 17.88 5.08 -16.96
C SER A 101 18.91 4.58 -17.95
N ARG A 102 20.16 4.32 -17.48
CA ARG A 102 21.24 3.76 -18.30
C ARG A 102 21.32 2.23 -18.29
N SER A 103 20.41 1.58 -17.59
CA SER A 103 20.38 0.12 -17.44
C SER A 103 18.93 -0.38 -17.59
N PRO A 104 18.38 -0.39 -18.83
CA PRO A 104 16.96 -0.73 -19.06
C PRO A 104 16.57 -2.11 -18.54
N ARG A 105 17.49 -3.08 -18.60
CA ARG A 105 17.24 -4.43 -18.07
C ARG A 105 17.04 -4.42 -16.56
N GLU A 106 17.86 -3.65 -15.84
CA GLU A 106 17.73 -3.49 -14.39
C GLU A 106 16.44 -2.74 -14.02
N ALA A 107 16.16 -1.66 -14.73
CA ALA A 107 14.92 -0.92 -14.53
C ALA A 107 13.69 -1.82 -14.70
N SER A 108 13.67 -2.65 -15.74
CA SER A 108 12.60 -3.61 -15.97
C SER A 108 12.49 -4.65 -14.86
N ARG A 109 13.60 -5.20 -14.43
CA ARG A 109 13.63 -6.20 -13.35
C ARG A 109 13.08 -5.62 -12.04
N LEU A 110 13.52 -4.44 -11.66
CA LEU A 110 13.10 -3.79 -10.43
C LEU A 110 11.65 -3.30 -10.51
N SER A 111 11.22 -2.80 -11.64
CA SER A 111 9.81 -2.45 -11.87
C SER A 111 8.91 -3.66 -11.76
N TYR A 112 9.35 -4.82 -12.25
CA TYR A 112 8.65 -6.09 -12.07
C TYR A 112 8.52 -6.46 -10.59
N GLU A 113 9.60 -6.32 -9.80
CA GLU A 113 9.57 -6.61 -8.36
C GLU A 113 8.58 -5.69 -7.61
N VAL A 114 8.53 -4.41 -7.98
CA VAL A 114 7.57 -3.46 -7.40
C VAL A 114 6.13 -3.84 -7.78
N ALA A 115 5.89 -4.14 -9.04
CA ALA A 115 4.57 -4.57 -9.51
C ALA A 115 4.13 -5.89 -8.85
N ARG A 116 5.04 -6.85 -8.74
CA ARG A 116 4.79 -8.10 -8.04
C ARG A 116 4.40 -7.86 -6.59
N ALA A 117 5.13 -7.01 -5.88
CA ALA A 117 4.84 -6.65 -4.49
C ALA A 117 3.44 -6.02 -4.36
N ALA A 118 3.10 -5.08 -5.23
CA ALA A 118 1.78 -4.45 -5.25
C ALA A 118 0.66 -5.47 -5.52
N CYS A 119 0.87 -6.38 -6.47
CA CYS A 119 -0.08 -7.46 -6.76
C CYS A 119 -0.24 -8.42 -5.58
N GLN A 120 0.82 -8.74 -4.88
CA GLN A 120 0.75 -9.59 -3.69
C GLN A 120 -0.05 -8.92 -2.57
N ILE A 121 0.15 -7.65 -2.33
CA ILE A 121 -0.64 -6.88 -1.35
C ILE A 121 -2.12 -6.90 -1.73
N ALA A 122 -2.43 -6.70 -3.01
CA ALA A 122 -3.81 -6.74 -3.52
C ALA A 122 -4.43 -8.14 -3.37
N ALA A 123 -3.66 -9.20 -3.61
CA ALA A 123 -4.13 -10.58 -3.45
C ALA A 123 -4.45 -10.95 -2.00
N GLU A 124 -3.75 -10.34 -1.04
CA GLU A 124 -4.00 -10.53 0.40
C GLU A 124 -5.12 -9.63 0.94
N ARG A 125 -5.75 -8.87 0.08
CA ARG A 125 -6.89 -8.03 0.46
C ARG A 125 -7.98 -8.90 1.08
N PRO A 126 -8.50 -8.53 2.29
CA PRO A 126 -9.59 -9.26 2.89
C PRO A 126 -10.80 -9.31 1.96
N SER A 127 -11.39 -10.49 1.81
CA SER A 127 -12.64 -10.62 1.07
C SER A 127 -13.72 -9.76 1.76
N PRO A 128 -14.56 -9.04 1.00
CA PRO A 128 -15.68 -8.35 1.60
C PRO A 128 -16.53 -9.39 2.36
N PRO A 129 -17.08 -9.03 3.54
CA PRO A 129 -17.93 -9.95 4.27
C PRO A 129 -19.04 -10.43 3.32
N VAL A 130 -19.22 -11.76 3.27
CA VAL A 130 -20.30 -12.36 2.48
C VAL A 130 -21.59 -11.75 2.98
N ALA A 131 -22.29 -10.99 2.12
CA ALA A 131 -23.57 -10.42 2.46
C ALA A 131 -24.50 -11.55 2.91
N PRO A 132 -25.12 -11.47 4.13
CA PRO A 132 -26.11 -12.46 4.51
C PRO A 132 -27.21 -12.47 3.45
N PRO A 133 -27.77 -13.65 3.10
CA PRO A 133 -28.67 -13.82 1.95
C PRO A 133 -30.01 -13.07 2.08
N HIS A 134 -30.17 -12.22 3.06
CA HIS A 134 -31.38 -11.43 3.30
C HIS A 134 -31.01 -9.95 3.40
N GLY A 135 -31.13 -9.23 2.32
CA GLY A 135 -31.36 -7.82 2.05
C GLY A 135 -31.05 -6.71 3.06
N ARG A 136 -30.54 -7.00 4.24
CA ARG A 136 -30.21 -6.01 5.27
C ARG A 136 -28.92 -5.23 5.03
N THR A 137 -28.07 -5.72 4.13
CA THR A 137 -26.80 -5.06 3.79
C THR A 137 -26.95 -4.00 2.70
N GLN A 138 -28.00 -4.02 1.90
CA GLN A 138 -28.28 -2.94 0.96
C GLN A 138 -28.51 -1.60 1.67
N GLY A 139 -29.17 -1.59 2.82
CA GLY A 139 -29.39 -0.38 3.60
C GLY A 139 -28.11 0.26 4.16
N ALA A 140 -27.10 -0.53 4.52
CA ALA A 140 -25.82 -0.01 5.04
C ALA A 140 -24.94 0.54 3.91
N ALA A 141 -24.89 -0.13 2.74
CA ALA A 141 -24.18 0.34 1.57
C ALA A 141 -24.82 1.61 1.00
N ASP A 142 -26.14 1.65 0.92
CA ASP A 142 -26.89 2.84 0.49
C ASP A 142 -26.71 4.02 1.46
N THR A 143 -26.62 3.75 2.77
CA THR A 143 -26.36 4.79 3.77
C THR A 143 -24.94 5.35 3.63
N LEU A 144 -23.97 4.52 3.27
CA LEU A 144 -22.58 4.96 3.06
C LEU A 144 -22.44 5.78 1.78
N VAL A 145 -23.10 5.36 0.71
CA VAL A 145 -23.19 6.11 -0.54
C VAL A 145 -23.93 7.42 -0.34
N GLN A 146 -25.03 7.42 0.41
CA GLN A 146 -25.76 8.64 0.76
C GLN A 146 -24.93 9.59 1.60
N ARG A 147 -24.14 9.10 2.55
CA ARG A 147 -23.23 9.93 3.35
C ARG A 147 -22.12 10.54 2.50
N LEU A 148 -21.56 9.80 1.54
CA LEU A 148 -20.56 10.30 0.61
C LEU A 148 -21.13 11.34 -0.36
N VAL A 149 -22.37 11.13 -0.83
CA VAL A 149 -23.07 12.09 -1.69
C VAL A 149 -23.41 13.38 -0.92
N LEU A 150 -23.88 13.27 0.32
CA LEU A 150 -24.18 14.40 1.18
C LEU A 150 -22.93 15.17 1.58
N ALA A 151 -21.81 14.49 1.84
CA ALA A 151 -20.53 15.13 2.11
C ALA A 151 -19.99 15.92 0.90
N LYS A 152 -20.28 15.48 -0.33
CA LYS A 152 -19.95 16.22 -1.56
C LYS A 152 -20.85 17.41 -1.82
N GLN A 153 -22.07 17.38 -1.33
CA GLN A 153 -23.04 18.48 -1.51
C GLN A 153 -22.94 19.55 -0.43
N GLY A 154 -22.32 19.24 0.70
CA GLY A 154 -22.11 20.15 1.82
C GLY A 154 -20.75 20.87 1.83
N ALA A 155 -19.96 20.69 0.78
CA ALA A 155 -18.67 21.37 0.67
C ALA A 155 -18.78 22.66 -0.11
#